data_c2edae60488f40c7c3aee4562b03e2cb
#
_entry.id   c2edae60488f40c7c3aee4562b03e2cb
#
_cell.length_a   1.000
_cell.length_b   1.000
_cell.length_c   1.000
_cell.angle_alpha   90.00
_cell.angle_beta   90.00
_cell.angle_gamma   90.00
#
_symmetry.space_group_name_H-M   'P 1'
#
loop_
_entity.id
_entity.type
_entity.pdbx_description
1 polymer ?
#
loop_
_entity_poly.entity_id
_entity_poly.type
_entity_poly.pdbx_seq_one_letter_code
_entity_poly.pdbx_strand_id
1 'polypeptide(L)'
;MPSMKLKSLAAGVAASLASLAVLLPAYAQPAASNIEKLKQMKVSGTDPNIPTVPQTGKNADQLRENLKRVKLPPGFRIDLYAVVPDARSIAVAPSTNMLFVGTRKTNVWAVTNRNSGDTATEVKEFAPSLKFRNPNAVCWTRDGFLIVVESNRVYTFPAAEFFYEGADVAVGEVVPQGQLIPPEEESFNHSGRVCRIGPDNKLYITLGQPFNVQPRDKLALYTKVGIGGIVRMNQDGTGREVYATGVRNSVGMDFNPKDKTLWFTDNQTDGMGDDIPMGEINRATQAGQFFGYPYIVAKTRVTEFGYDKDPLPANTVNPQVMTDAHAADLGMAFYTGKQFPAKYQSGFFSTQHGSWNRTKPVGARLLYTSLKADGTADKTEVFAEGWLDNDTGTYRGRPVDVAVAKDGSLLVSDDYAGAIYRITYTAP
;
A
#
# COMPACT_ATOMS: atom_id res chain seq x y z
N MET A 1 -12.62 3.74 -103.27
CA MET A 1 -12.47 2.42 -102.65
C MET A 1 -11.94 2.65 -101.25
N PRO A 2 -12.75 2.57 -100.19
CA PRO A 2 -12.30 2.74 -98.86
C PRO A 2 -12.21 1.41 -98.10
N SER A 3 -11.19 1.28 -97.32
CA SER A 3 -10.85 0.13 -96.44
C SER A 3 -11.70 0.16 -95.16
N MET A 4 -12.36 -0.93 -94.86
CA MET A 4 -13.02 -1.18 -93.57
C MET A 4 -12.00 -1.54 -92.48
N LYS A 5 -12.01 -0.81 -91.43
CA LYS A 5 -11.35 -1.14 -90.16
C LYS A 5 -12.33 -1.83 -89.21
N LEU A 6 -11.99 -3.06 -88.83
CA LEU A 6 -12.64 -3.83 -87.80
C LEU A 6 -12.33 -3.19 -86.44
N LYS A 7 -13.35 -2.93 -85.67
CA LYS A 7 -13.22 -2.60 -84.21
C LYS A 7 -13.57 -3.85 -83.40
N SER A 8 -12.60 -4.38 -82.69
CA SER A 8 -12.81 -5.42 -81.67
C SER A 8 -13.43 -4.81 -80.40
N LEU A 9 -14.57 -5.35 -79.99
CA LEU A 9 -15.12 -5.12 -78.67
C LEU A 9 -14.43 -6.08 -77.67
N ALA A 10 -13.70 -5.56 -76.72
CA ALA A 10 -13.24 -6.31 -75.53
C ALA A 10 -14.24 -6.03 -74.39
N ALA A 11 -15.01 -7.04 -74.02
CA ALA A 11 -15.85 -7.01 -72.85
C ALA A 11 -15.01 -7.28 -71.60
N GLY A 12 -14.80 -6.28 -70.75
CA GLY A 12 -14.16 -6.40 -69.47
C GLY A 12 -15.10 -6.98 -68.42
N VAL A 13 -14.84 -8.14 -67.91
CA VAL A 13 -15.48 -8.70 -66.72
C VAL A 13 -14.73 -8.14 -65.52
N ALA A 14 -15.38 -7.21 -64.79
CA ALA A 14 -14.89 -6.73 -63.49
C ALA A 14 -15.25 -7.75 -62.40
N ALA A 15 -14.30 -8.56 -61.98
CA ALA A 15 -14.43 -9.42 -60.82
C ALA A 15 -14.20 -8.57 -59.54
N SER A 16 -15.24 -8.26 -58.81
CA SER A 16 -15.18 -7.66 -57.49
C SER A 16 -14.67 -8.67 -56.47
N LEU A 17 -13.40 -8.60 -56.11
CA LEU A 17 -12.83 -9.27 -54.94
C LEU A 17 -13.32 -8.60 -53.69
N ALA A 18 -14.34 -9.15 -53.03
CA ALA A 18 -14.71 -8.81 -51.66
C ALA A 18 -13.63 -9.36 -50.74
N SER A 19 -12.77 -8.47 -50.24
CA SER A 19 -11.80 -8.79 -49.19
C SER A 19 -12.54 -9.09 -47.90
N LEU A 20 -12.73 -10.34 -47.53
CA LEU A 20 -13.11 -10.77 -46.20
C LEU A 20 -11.94 -10.44 -45.26
N ALA A 21 -12.00 -9.32 -44.56
CA ALA A 21 -11.12 -9.05 -43.44
C ALA A 21 -11.51 -10.02 -42.31
N VAL A 22 -10.78 -11.11 -42.19
CA VAL A 22 -10.84 -11.97 -41.01
C VAL A 22 -10.27 -11.14 -39.85
N LEU A 23 -11.14 -10.64 -39.00
CA LEU A 23 -10.79 -10.09 -37.68
C LEU A 23 -10.25 -11.26 -36.85
N LEU A 24 -8.94 -11.46 -36.88
CA LEU A 24 -8.27 -12.30 -35.92
C LEU A 24 -8.47 -11.62 -34.54
N PRO A 25 -8.88 -12.39 -33.52
CA PRO A 25 -8.94 -11.83 -32.18
C PRO A 25 -7.54 -11.34 -31.82
N ALA A 26 -7.44 -10.10 -31.36
CA ALA A 26 -6.21 -9.56 -30.81
C ALA A 26 -5.84 -10.45 -29.60
N TYR A 27 -4.95 -11.38 -29.81
CA TYR A 27 -4.34 -12.10 -28.71
C TYR A 27 -3.64 -11.05 -27.85
N ALA A 28 -4.11 -10.88 -26.61
CA ALA A 28 -3.37 -10.12 -25.61
C ALA A 28 -1.93 -10.67 -25.61
N GLN A 29 -0.97 -9.82 -25.87
CA GLN A 29 0.44 -10.24 -25.79
C GLN A 29 0.66 -10.89 -24.43
N PRO A 30 1.24 -12.09 -24.36
CA PRO A 30 1.54 -12.70 -23.08
C PRO A 30 2.41 -11.73 -22.28
N ALA A 31 2.10 -11.57 -21.01
CA ALA A 31 2.92 -10.76 -20.10
C ALA A 31 4.38 -11.17 -20.27
N ALA A 32 5.29 -10.18 -20.32
CA ALA A 32 6.72 -10.45 -20.51
C ALA A 32 7.17 -11.54 -19.55
N SER A 33 7.85 -12.54 -20.06
CA SER A 33 8.37 -13.66 -19.24
C SER A 33 9.35 -13.10 -18.19
N ASN A 34 9.60 -13.83 -17.10
CA ASN A 34 10.59 -13.42 -16.10
C ASN A 34 11.98 -13.21 -16.74
N ILE A 35 12.30 -13.95 -17.82
CA ILE A 35 13.55 -13.77 -18.58
C ILE A 35 13.58 -12.41 -19.28
N GLU A 36 12.48 -11.96 -19.86
CA GLU A 36 12.40 -10.63 -20.49
C GLU A 36 12.47 -9.51 -19.43
N LYS A 37 11.87 -9.70 -18.26
CA LYS A 37 12.02 -8.79 -17.12
C LYS A 37 13.48 -8.73 -16.66
N LEU A 38 14.17 -9.88 -16.54
CA LEU A 38 15.57 -9.94 -16.14
C LEU A 38 16.51 -9.22 -17.11
N LYS A 39 16.26 -9.25 -18.42
CA LYS A 39 17.06 -8.51 -19.41
C LYS A 39 17.05 -6.99 -19.20
N GLN A 40 16.05 -6.46 -18.54
CA GLN A 40 15.92 -5.03 -18.22
C GLN A 40 16.57 -4.65 -16.89
N MET A 41 17.04 -5.63 -16.09
CA MET A 41 17.64 -5.38 -14.80
C MET A 41 19.02 -4.72 -14.92
N LYS A 42 19.26 -3.79 -14.01
CA LYS A 42 20.56 -3.15 -13.80
C LYS A 42 21.15 -3.65 -12.49
N VAL A 43 22.46 -3.68 -12.40
CA VAL A 43 23.18 -3.99 -11.16
C VAL A 43 23.58 -2.66 -10.52
N SER A 44 23.26 -2.49 -9.24
CA SER A 44 23.73 -1.35 -8.46
C SER A 44 25.17 -1.57 -7.96
N GLY A 45 25.85 -0.50 -7.53
CA GLY A 45 27.28 -0.55 -7.14
C GLY A 45 27.58 -1.46 -5.94
N THR A 46 28.84 -1.79 -5.72
CA THR A 46 29.30 -2.75 -4.70
C THR A 46 29.73 -2.07 -3.41
N ASP A 47 29.14 -2.45 -2.29
CA ASP A 47 29.69 -2.26 -0.95
C ASP A 47 29.54 -3.56 -0.15
N PRO A 48 30.63 -4.32 0.12
CA PRO A 48 30.54 -5.60 0.83
C PRO A 48 30.27 -5.45 2.33
N ASN A 49 30.37 -4.24 2.90
CA ASN A 49 30.27 -3.99 4.34
C ASN A 49 28.97 -3.27 4.70
N ILE A 50 27.84 -3.94 4.60
CA ILE A 50 26.55 -3.38 5.02
C ILE A 50 26.40 -3.57 6.54
N PRO A 51 26.36 -2.47 7.35
CA PRO A 51 26.19 -2.56 8.80
C PRO A 51 24.85 -3.19 9.16
N THR A 52 24.84 -3.95 10.25
CA THR A 52 23.63 -4.49 10.86
C THR A 52 23.11 -3.57 11.96
N VAL A 53 21.79 -3.54 12.13
CA VAL A 53 21.14 -2.84 13.25
C VAL A 53 21.27 -3.70 14.51
N PRO A 54 21.81 -3.19 15.64
CA PRO A 54 21.88 -3.94 16.88
C PRO A 54 20.52 -4.40 17.38
N GLN A 55 20.37 -5.70 17.64
CA GLN A 55 19.12 -6.32 18.09
C GLN A 55 19.05 -6.52 19.61
N THR A 56 20.12 -6.14 20.32
CA THR A 56 20.27 -6.22 21.78
C THR A 56 20.74 -4.90 22.36
N GLY A 57 20.75 -4.79 23.70
CA GLY A 57 21.22 -3.62 24.44
C GLY A 57 20.08 -2.68 24.84
N LYS A 58 20.42 -1.53 25.39
CA LYS A 58 19.52 -0.60 26.08
C LYS A 58 18.26 -0.24 25.30
N ASN A 59 18.37 -0.03 23.97
CA ASN A 59 17.21 0.30 23.13
C ASN A 59 16.24 -0.88 23.05
N ALA A 60 16.73 -2.07 22.71
CA ALA A 60 15.90 -3.28 22.64
C ALA A 60 15.26 -3.62 23.98
N ASP A 61 15.96 -3.43 25.09
CA ASP A 61 15.43 -3.66 26.44
C ASP A 61 14.33 -2.67 26.79
N GLN A 62 14.50 -1.39 26.41
CA GLN A 62 13.46 -0.37 26.59
C GLN A 62 12.19 -0.69 25.76
N LEU A 63 12.36 -1.18 24.54
CA LEU A 63 11.23 -1.62 23.71
C LEU A 63 10.47 -2.78 24.36
N ARG A 64 11.17 -3.79 24.87
CA ARG A 64 10.56 -4.90 25.61
C ARG A 64 9.81 -4.43 26.86
N GLU A 65 10.39 -3.46 27.60
CA GLU A 65 9.74 -2.88 28.76
C GLU A 65 8.45 -2.14 28.38
N ASN A 66 8.45 -1.37 27.30
CA ASN A 66 7.26 -0.68 26.79
C ASN A 66 6.13 -1.66 26.42
N LEU A 67 6.47 -2.83 25.86
CA LEU A 67 5.49 -3.84 25.48
C LEU A 67 4.72 -4.46 26.66
N LYS A 68 5.26 -4.45 27.89
CA LYS A 68 4.57 -4.91 29.08
C LYS A 68 3.29 -4.11 29.39
N ARG A 69 3.15 -2.93 28.83
CA ARG A 69 1.97 -2.06 28.98
C ARG A 69 0.89 -2.36 27.93
N VAL A 70 1.23 -3.08 26.87
CA VAL A 70 0.29 -3.38 25.79
C VAL A 70 -0.73 -4.40 26.28
N LYS A 71 -1.99 -4.02 26.15
CA LYS A 71 -3.13 -4.87 26.51
C LYS A 71 -3.63 -5.58 25.26
N LEU A 72 -3.86 -6.87 25.37
CA LEU A 72 -4.35 -7.77 24.33
C LEU A 72 -5.50 -8.61 24.88
N PRO A 73 -6.36 -9.18 24.01
CA PRO A 73 -7.33 -10.17 24.44
C PRO A 73 -6.67 -11.40 25.06
N PRO A 74 -7.39 -12.16 25.90
CA PRO A 74 -6.85 -13.39 26.51
C PRO A 74 -6.29 -14.38 25.48
N GLY A 75 -5.15 -15.00 25.83
CA GLY A 75 -4.44 -15.96 24.98
C GLY A 75 -3.47 -15.31 23.97
N PHE A 76 -3.52 -14.00 23.79
CA PHE A 76 -2.56 -13.29 22.93
C PHE A 76 -1.33 -12.81 23.71
N ARG A 77 -0.20 -12.78 23.03
CA ARG A 77 1.09 -12.26 23.51
C ARG A 77 1.71 -11.37 22.44
N ILE A 78 2.41 -10.32 22.87
CA ILE A 78 3.21 -9.44 21.99
C ILE A 78 4.66 -9.46 22.44
N ASP A 79 5.58 -9.58 21.48
CA ASP A 79 7.02 -9.60 21.70
C ASP A 79 7.72 -8.66 20.70
N LEU A 80 8.92 -8.20 21.05
CA LEU A 80 9.82 -7.51 20.13
C LEU A 80 10.36 -8.53 19.13
N TYR A 81 9.94 -8.41 17.86
CA TYR A 81 10.46 -9.26 16.78
C TYR A 81 11.81 -8.76 16.27
N ALA A 82 11.93 -7.44 16.03
CA ALA A 82 13.17 -6.82 15.57
C ALA A 82 13.23 -5.32 15.93
N VAL A 83 14.45 -4.81 16.13
CA VAL A 83 14.73 -3.37 16.11
C VAL A 83 14.95 -2.97 14.65
N VAL A 84 14.07 -2.11 14.12
CA VAL A 84 14.09 -1.68 12.71
C VAL A 84 13.83 -0.17 12.67
N PRO A 85 14.83 0.66 12.45
CA PRO A 85 14.66 2.11 12.46
C PRO A 85 13.65 2.60 11.42
N ASP A 86 12.72 3.48 11.82
CA ASP A 86 11.69 4.06 10.95
C ASP A 86 10.85 3.00 10.22
N ALA A 87 10.51 1.89 10.90
CA ALA A 87 9.79 0.76 10.31
C ALA A 87 8.37 1.13 9.89
N ARG A 88 8.06 0.99 8.59
CA ARG A 88 6.74 1.31 8.06
C ARG A 88 6.11 0.12 7.32
N SER A 89 5.95 0.16 6.01
CA SER A 89 5.31 -0.93 5.28
C SER A 89 6.09 -2.25 5.41
N ILE A 90 5.40 -3.36 5.62
CA ILE A 90 5.97 -4.70 5.80
C ILE A 90 5.59 -5.57 4.60
N ALA A 91 6.59 -6.17 3.96
CA ALA A 91 6.40 -7.22 2.95
C ALA A 91 7.01 -8.55 3.44
N VAL A 92 6.17 -9.51 3.77
CA VAL A 92 6.59 -10.87 4.15
C VAL A 92 7.00 -11.62 2.89
N ALA A 93 8.22 -12.14 2.87
CA ALA A 93 8.77 -12.83 1.71
C ALA A 93 8.00 -14.13 1.38
N PRO A 94 7.74 -14.44 0.10
CA PRO A 94 6.89 -15.55 -0.28
C PRO A 94 7.48 -16.92 0.04
N SER A 95 8.82 -17.11 -0.03
CA SER A 95 9.47 -18.41 0.13
C SER A 95 10.19 -18.57 1.47
N THR A 96 10.73 -17.48 2.03
CA THR A 96 11.48 -17.47 3.29
C THR A 96 10.68 -16.82 4.44
N ASN A 97 11.27 -16.75 5.64
CA ASN A 97 10.71 -16.01 6.78
C ASN A 97 11.25 -14.57 6.86
N MET A 98 11.79 -14.06 5.76
CA MET A 98 12.29 -12.70 5.70
C MET A 98 11.17 -11.69 5.62
N LEU A 99 11.48 -10.46 6.08
CA LEU A 99 10.66 -9.29 5.83
C LEU A 99 11.51 -8.26 5.08
N PHE A 100 10.85 -7.53 4.17
CA PHE A 100 11.35 -6.27 3.68
C PHE A 100 10.52 -5.16 4.27
N VAL A 101 11.17 -4.10 4.76
CA VAL A 101 10.50 -3.04 5.52
C VAL A 101 10.85 -1.71 4.91
N GLY A 102 9.80 -1.03 4.41
CA GLY A 102 9.92 0.33 3.89
C GLY A 102 10.04 1.38 4.98
N THR A 103 10.53 2.56 4.63
CA THR A 103 10.69 3.70 5.55
C THR A 103 10.27 5.02 4.90
N ARG A 104 10.14 6.07 5.69
CA ARG A 104 9.95 7.44 5.18
C ARG A 104 11.25 8.21 4.97
N LYS A 105 12.38 7.57 5.15
CA LYS A 105 13.72 8.16 4.97
C LYS A 105 14.34 7.68 3.67
N THR A 106 15.44 6.94 3.78
CA THR A 106 16.25 6.54 2.63
C THR A 106 16.55 5.05 2.60
N ASN A 107 16.03 4.29 3.55
CA ASN A 107 16.37 2.88 3.72
C ASN A 107 15.18 1.97 3.43
N VAL A 108 15.43 0.84 2.82
CA VAL A 108 14.62 -0.36 2.91
C VAL A 108 15.41 -1.37 3.74
N TRP A 109 14.78 -1.98 4.72
CA TRP A 109 15.43 -2.95 5.59
C TRP A 109 15.11 -4.38 5.16
N ALA A 110 16.15 -5.21 5.10
CA ALA A 110 16.03 -6.66 5.03
C ALA A 110 16.14 -7.21 6.46
N VAL A 111 15.07 -7.88 6.92
CA VAL A 111 14.96 -8.46 8.25
C VAL A 111 14.91 -9.97 8.11
N THR A 112 15.93 -10.67 8.63
CA THR A 112 16.06 -12.12 8.46
C THR A 112 15.78 -12.86 9.75
N ASN A 113 15.23 -14.06 9.61
CA ASN A 113 15.03 -15.01 10.69
C ASN A 113 15.54 -16.39 10.23
N ARG A 114 16.86 -16.57 10.31
CA ARG A 114 17.53 -17.80 9.81
C ARG A 114 17.26 -19.02 10.69
N ASN A 115 16.93 -18.81 11.95
CA ASN A 115 16.77 -19.89 12.93
C ASN A 115 15.32 -20.31 13.14
N SER A 116 14.36 -19.72 12.38
CA SER A 116 12.92 -19.90 12.54
C SER A 116 12.42 -19.67 13.98
N GLY A 117 13.16 -18.88 14.75
CA GLY A 117 12.83 -18.49 16.12
C GLY A 117 11.75 -17.40 16.20
N ASP A 118 11.45 -17.00 17.42
CA ASP A 118 10.43 -15.97 17.72
C ASP A 118 10.89 -14.54 17.39
N THR A 119 12.18 -14.33 17.11
CA THR A 119 12.80 -13.03 16.82
C THR A 119 13.64 -13.07 15.57
N ALA A 120 13.81 -11.93 14.92
CA ALA A 120 14.74 -11.80 13.81
C ALA A 120 16.19 -12.01 14.27
N THR A 121 17.01 -12.57 13.38
CA THR A 121 18.43 -12.80 13.63
C THR A 121 19.30 -11.66 13.16
N GLU A 122 18.90 -10.94 12.11
CA GLU A 122 19.66 -9.84 11.52
C GLU A 122 18.73 -8.82 10.88
N VAL A 123 19.10 -7.55 10.96
CA VAL A 123 18.49 -6.43 10.25
C VAL A 123 19.58 -5.62 9.59
N LYS A 124 19.50 -5.46 8.27
CA LYS A 124 20.45 -4.66 7.50
C LYS A 124 19.77 -3.91 6.37
N GLU A 125 20.43 -2.89 5.87
CA GLU A 125 19.92 -2.13 4.72
C GLU A 125 19.88 -3.00 3.47
N PHE A 126 18.77 -2.94 2.75
CA PHE A 126 18.61 -3.56 1.45
C PHE A 126 18.99 -2.59 0.34
N ALA A 127 19.81 -3.03 -0.60
CA ALA A 127 20.25 -2.28 -1.77
C ALA A 127 20.78 -0.86 -1.47
N PRO A 128 21.73 -0.67 -0.56
CA PRO A 128 22.19 0.63 -0.09
C PRO A 128 22.77 1.53 -1.19
N SER A 129 23.22 0.95 -2.29
CA SER A 129 23.76 1.70 -3.45
C SER A 129 22.69 2.54 -4.16
N LEU A 130 21.40 2.20 -4.00
CA LEU A 130 20.31 2.90 -4.71
C LEU A 130 19.92 4.25 -4.11
N LYS A 131 20.25 4.50 -2.86
CA LYS A 131 19.94 5.75 -2.12
C LYS A 131 18.48 6.12 -2.31
N PHE A 132 17.57 5.29 -1.81
CA PHE A 132 16.14 5.48 -1.93
C PHE A 132 15.67 6.85 -1.42
N ARG A 133 14.54 7.31 -1.94
CA ARG A 133 13.86 8.55 -1.53
C ARG A 133 12.45 8.25 -1.04
N ASN A 134 12.26 8.15 0.28
CA ASN A 134 10.99 7.80 0.91
C ASN A 134 10.41 6.47 0.35
N PRO A 135 11.13 5.34 0.45
CA PRO A 135 10.67 4.03 -0.03
C PRO A 135 9.66 3.42 0.94
N ASN A 136 8.56 4.12 1.17
CA ASN A 136 7.57 3.73 2.18
C ASN A 136 6.89 2.40 1.83
N ALA A 137 6.57 2.17 0.55
CA ALA A 137 5.85 0.98 0.15
C ALA A 137 6.77 -0.15 -0.30
N VAL A 138 6.52 -1.33 0.23
CA VAL A 138 7.11 -2.59 -0.22
C VAL A 138 6.00 -3.62 -0.41
N CYS A 139 6.02 -4.37 -1.51
CA CYS A 139 5.06 -5.46 -1.75
C CYS A 139 5.64 -6.49 -2.73
N TRP A 140 5.08 -7.70 -2.71
CA TRP A 140 5.52 -8.81 -3.56
C TRP A 140 4.59 -9.00 -4.75
N THR A 141 5.16 -9.27 -5.91
CA THR A 141 4.43 -9.84 -7.04
C THR A 141 4.20 -11.33 -6.80
N ARG A 142 3.25 -11.93 -7.52
CA ARG A 142 2.95 -13.36 -7.36
C ARG A 142 4.07 -14.28 -7.83
N ASP A 143 4.91 -13.78 -8.72
CA ASP A 143 6.08 -14.49 -9.26
C ASP A 143 7.38 -14.20 -8.49
N GLY A 144 7.28 -13.58 -7.31
CA GLY A 144 8.39 -13.45 -6.36
C GLY A 144 9.31 -12.25 -6.62
N PHE A 145 8.82 -11.19 -7.28
CA PHE A 145 9.55 -9.94 -7.37
C PHE A 145 9.15 -9.01 -6.22
N LEU A 146 10.13 -8.41 -5.57
CA LEU A 146 9.87 -7.33 -4.62
C LEU A 146 9.68 -6.03 -5.39
N ILE A 147 8.58 -5.33 -5.11
CA ILE A 147 8.32 -3.97 -5.58
C ILE A 147 8.63 -3.01 -4.43
N VAL A 148 9.37 -1.94 -4.73
CA VAL A 148 9.61 -0.82 -3.83
C VAL A 148 9.07 0.44 -4.50
N VAL A 149 8.17 1.15 -3.82
CA VAL A 149 7.59 2.40 -4.31
C VAL A 149 8.08 3.56 -3.48
N GLU A 150 8.79 4.46 -4.12
CA GLU A 150 9.18 5.76 -3.59
C GLU A 150 8.06 6.79 -3.79
N SER A 151 8.29 8.03 -3.37
CA SER A 151 7.31 9.10 -3.57
C SER A 151 6.92 9.27 -5.04
N ASN A 152 7.87 9.14 -5.98
CA ASN A 152 7.64 9.34 -7.43
C ASN A 152 8.48 8.42 -8.32
N ARG A 153 8.72 7.17 -7.88
CA ARG A 153 9.43 6.11 -8.63
C ARG A 153 8.96 4.74 -8.18
N VAL A 154 9.07 3.74 -9.04
CA VAL A 154 8.79 2.34 -8.71
C VAL A 154 9.93 1.46 -9.20
N TYR A 155 10.50 0.69 -8.27
CA TYR A 155 11.49 -0.33 -8.56
C TYR A 155 10.92 -1.74 -8.47
N THR A 156 11.57 -2.67 -9.18
CA THR A 156 11.34 -4.11 -9.05
C THR A 156 12.65 -4.86 -8.85
N PHE A 157 12.65 -5.84 -7.96
CA PHE A 157 13.83 -6.63 -7.60
C PHE A 157 13.50 -8.10 -7.74
N PRO A 158 14.14 -8.81 -8.70
CA PRO A 158 13.94 -10.24 -8.85
C PRO A 158 14.59 -11.00 -7.70
N ALA A 159 13.86 -11.98 -7.16
CA ALA A 159 14.38 -12.91 -6.15
C ALA A 159 15.10 -12.22 -4.96
N ALA A 160 14.62 -11.05 -4.52
CA ALA A 160 15.23 -10.24 -3.47
C ALA A 160 15.46 -11.03 -2.16
N GLU A 161 14.56 -11.97 -1.83
CA GLU A 161 14.69 -12.81 -0.63
C GLU A 161 15.87 -13.80 -0.67
N PHE A 162 16.49 -13.99 -1.82
CA PHE A 162 17.68 -14.86 -1.99
C PHE A 162 18.96 -14.06 -2.25
N PHE A 163 18.86 -12.83 -2.78
CA PHE A 163 20.00 -12.02 -3.21
C PHE A 163 20.06 -10.66 -2.51
N TYR A 164 19.72 -10.61 -1.23
CA TYR A 164 19.70 -9.38 -0.42
C TYR A 164 21.01 -9.07 0.31
N GLU A 165 21.97 -10.00 0.34
CA GLU A 165 23.15 -9.91 1.19
C GLU A 165 24.21 -8.95 0.66
N GLY A 166 24.23 -8.71 -0.65
CA GLY A 166 25.17 -7.78 -1.29
C GLY A 166 24.63 -6.36 -1.36
N ALA A 167 25.51 -5.41 -1.55
CA ALA A 167 25.13 -4.05 -1.91
C ALA A 167 24.60 -3.98 -3.34
N ASP A 168 25.08 -4.87 -4.18
CA ASP A 168 24.63 -5.05 -5.56
C ASP A 168 23.47 -6.03 -5.61
N VAL A 169 22.32 -5.51 -6.05
CA VAL A 169 21.13 -6.30 -6.30
C VAL A 169 20.64 -6.01 -7.72
N ALA A 170 20.11 -7.05 -8.37
CA ALA A 170 19.46 -6.85 -9.67
C ALA A 170 18.21 -6.00 -9.47
N VAL A 171 18.10 -4.90 -10.21
CA VAL A 171 17.01 -3.94 -10.10
C VAL A 171 16.52 -3.48 -11.46
N GLY A 172 15.21 -3.32 -11.60
CA GLY A 172 14.56 -2.68 -12.73
C GLY A 172 13.73 -1.49 -12.29
N GLU A 173 13.60 -0.48 -13.14
CA GLU A 173 12.68 0.62 -12.94
C GLU A 173 11.36 0.32 -13.65
N VAL A 174 10.29 0.12 -12.89
CA VAL A 174 8.93 -0.05 -13.41
C VAL A 174 8.35 1.30 -13.81
N VAL A 175 8.53 2.30 -12.94
CA VAL A 175 8.17 3.69 -13.21
C VAL A 175 9.40 4.55 -12.91
N PRO A 176 10.00 5.20 -13.91
CA PRO A 176 11.14 6.09 -13.71
C PRO A 176 10.81 7.28 -12.82
N GLN A 177 11.85 7.88 -12.21
CA GLN A 177 11.70 9.07 -11.37
C GLN A 177 10.94 10.18 -12.11
N GLY A 178 9.93 10.75 -11.44
CA GLY A 178 9.11 11.84 -11.99
C GLY A 178 7.99 11.39 -12.92
N GLN A 179 7.74 10.08 -13.06
CA GLN A 179 6.69 9.58 -13.95
C GLN A 179 5.48 8.96 -13.23
N LEU A 180 5.55 8.76 -11.92
CA LEU A 180 4.39 8.31 -11.15
C LEU A 180 3.37 9.45 -10.95
N ILE A 181 3.88 10.65 -10.65
CA ILE A 181 3.12 11.91 -10.60
C ILE A 181 3.94 13.01 -11.28
N PRO A 182 3.33 14.14 -11.73
CA PRO A 182 4.09 15.28 -12.24
C PRO A 182 5.13 15.76 -11.21
N PRO A 183 6.39 16.00 -11.61
CA PRO A 183 7.45 16.41 -10.68
C PRO A 183 7.13 17.66 -9.87
N GLU A 184 6.40 18.60 -10.46
CA GLU A 184 5.95 19.84 -9.81
C GLU A 184 4.92 19.63 -8.70
N GLU A 185 4.29 18.44 -8.65
CA GLU A 185 3.34 18.06 -7.61
C GLU A 185 4.00 17.19 -6.52
N GLU A 186 5.31 16.95 -6.58
CA GLU A 186 6.02 16.29 -5.49
C GLU A 186 5.97 17.14 -4.23
N SER A 187 5.68 16.48 -3.11
CA SER A 187 5.61 17.10 -1.78
C SER A 187 6.14 16.15 -0.74
N PHE A 188 6.67 16.68 0.34
CA PHE A 188 6.97 15.89 1.53
C PHE A 188 5.68 15.42 2.22
N ASN A 189 4.61 16.24 2.16
CA ASN A 189 3.32 15.88 2.77
C ASN A 189 2.64 14.78 1.96
N HIS A 190 2.09 13.79 2.65
CA HIS A 190 1.32 12.67 2.11
C HIS A 190 2.03 11.91 0.97
N SER A 191 3.36 11.89 1.02
CA SER A 191 4.21 11.29 -0.02
C SER A 191 4.50 9.80 0.21
N GLY A 192 4.17 9.25 1.38
CA GLY A 192 4.30 7.82 1.66
C GLY A 192 3.28 7.02 0.84
N ARG A 193 3.76 6.22 -0.10
CA ARG A 193 2.92 5.35 -0.93
C ARG A 193 2.64 4.03 -0.22
N VAL A 194 1.62 3.31 -0.65
CA VAL A 194 1.36 1.91 -0.32
C VAL A 194 1.16 1.15 -1.61
N CYS A 195 1.62 -0.08 -1.69
CA CYS A 195 1.39 -0.94 -2.84
C CYS A 195 0.81 -2.30 -2.47
N ARG A 196 0.03 -2.86 -3.40
CA ARG A 196 -0.47 -4.25 -3.36
C ARG A 196 -0.64 -4.78 -4.78
N ILE A 197 -0.47 -6.08 -4.95
CA ILE A 197 -0.86 -6.76 -6.20
C ILE A 197 -2.31 -7.21 -6.07
N GLY A 198 -3.14 -6.72 -6.97
CA GLY A 198 -4.56 -7.04 -7.00
C GLY A 198 -4.87 -8.46 -7.49
N PRO A 199 -6.14 -8.89 -7.34
CA PRO A 199 -6.60 -10.18 -7.86
C PRO A 199 -6.49 -10.29 -9.39
N ASP A 200 -6.49 -9.16 -10.10
CA ASP A 200 -6.26 -8.99 -11.53
C ASP A 200 -4.77 -8.99 -11.92
N ASN A 201 -3.87 -9.29 -10.98
CA ASN A 201 -2.42 -9.28 -11.16
C ASN A 201 -1.82 -7.92 -11.51
N LYS A 202 -2.54 -6.82 -11.30
CA LYS A 202 -2.04 -5.45 -11.46
C LYS A 202 -1.42 -4.91 -10.18
N LEU A 203 -0.48 -3.99 -10.31
CA LEU A 203 0.10 -3.21 -9.23
C LEU A 203 -0.81 -2.03 -8.90
N TYR A 204 -1.28 -1.96 -7.66
CA TYR A 204 -2.06 -0.85 -7.11
C TYR A 204 -1.17 0.02 -6.23
N ILE A 205 -1.30 1.34 -6.36
CA ILE A 205 -0.49 2.32 -5.61
C ILE A 205 -1.41 3.44 -5.10
N THR A 206 -1.31 3.77 -3.80
CA THR A 206 -1.98 4.94 -3.23
C THR A 206 -1.19 6.22 -3.54
N LEU A 207 -1.89 7.29 -3.89
CA LEU A 207 -1.31 8.60 -4.16
C LEU A 207 -1.98 9.65 -3.27
N GLY A 208 -1.41 9.90 -2.08
CA GLY A 208 -1.88 10.97 -1.20
C GLY A 208 -1.69 12.35 -1.85
N GLN A 209 -2.61 13.27 -1.59
CA GLN A 209 -2.53 14.64 -2.08
C GLN A 209 -1.82 15.55 -1.06
N PRO A 210 -1.05 16.57 -1.49
CA PRO A 210 -0.12 17.28 -0.60
C PRO A 210 -0.74 18.29 0.36
N PHE A 211 -2.01 18.70 0.16
CA PHE A 211 -2.65 19.77 0.93
C PHE A 211 -3.49 19.23 2.10
N ASN A 212 -3.82 20.07 3.06
CA ASN A 212 -4.84 19.75 4.06
C ASN A 212 -6.21 19.61 3.40
N VAL A 213 -6.64 20.65 2.69
CA VAL A 213 -7.76 20.62 1.75
C VAL A 213 -7.23 20.97 0.37
N GLN A 214 -7.64 20.20 -0.63
CA GLN A 214 -7.18 20.34 -2.01
C GLN A 214 -7.64 21.68 -2.60
N PRO A 215 -6.74 22.54 -3.13
CA PRO A 215 -7.13 23.75 -3.85
C PRO A 215 -7.96 23.44 -5.10
N ARG A 216 -8.93 24.29 -5.42
CA ARG A 216 -9.86 24.07 -6.54
C ARG A 216 -9.18 24.01 -7.91
N ASP A 217 -8.15 24.80 -8.13
CA ASP A 217 -7.36 24.81 -9.36
C ASP A 217 -6.60 23.49 -9.61
N LYS A 218 -6.34 22.71 -8.55
CA LYS A 218 -5.72 21.39 -8.63
C LYS A 218 -6.70 20.26 -8.93
N LEU A 219 -8.00 20.47 -8.77
CA LEU A 219 -9.01 19.42 -8.83
C LEU A 219 -8.98 18.61 -10.14
N ALA A 220 -8.96 19.32 -11.27
CA ALA A 220 -8.95 18.67 -12.58
C ALA A 220 -7.66 17.87 -12.83
N LEU A 221 -6.49 18.44 -12.49
CA LEU A 221 -5.21 17.77 -12.62
C LEU A 221 -5.15 16.51 -11.75
N TYR A 222 -5.50 16.63 -10.45
CA TYR A 222 -5.39 15.55 -9.50
C TYR A 222 -6.33 14.39 -9.82
N THR A 223 -7.58 14.70 -10.22
CA THR A 223 -8.51 13.69 -10.71
C THR A 223 -7.95 12.93 -11.92
N LYS A 224 -7.37 13.65 -12.89
CA LYS A 224 -6.77 13.07 -14.10
C LYS A 224 -5.56 12.18 -13.79
N VAL A 225 -4.70 12.63 -12.86
CA VAL A 225 -3.45 11.92 -12.50
C VAL A 225 -3.69 10.85 -11.46
N GLY A 226 -4.76 10.97 -10.65
CA GLY A 226 -5.08 10.08 -9.52
C GLY A 226 -4.38 10.47 -8.22
N ILE A 227 -3.86 11.72 -8.11
CA ILE A 227 -3.41 12.27 -6.83
C ILE A 227 -4.64 12.48 -5.95
N GLY A 228 -4.60 12.05 -4.70
CA GLY A 228 -5.80 11.96 -3.88
C GLY A 228 -6.66 10.76 -4.31
N GLY A 229 -6.02 9.62 -4.53
CA GLY A 229 -6.67 8.40 -4.98
C GLY A 229 -5.78 7.17 -4.99
N ILE A 230 -6.20 6.19 -5.76
CA ILE A 230 -5.49 4.93 -5.99
C ILE A 230 -5.37 4.73 -7.50
N VAL A 231 -4.17 4.47 -7.98
CA VAL A 231 -3.90 4.08 -9.36
C VAL A 231 -3.58 2.60 -9.44
N ARG A 232 -3.84 1.98 -10.59
CA ARG A 232 -3.35 0.64 -10.89
C ARG A 232 -2.69 0.60 -12.28
N MET A 233 -1.78 -0.34 -12.44
CA MET A 233 -1.04 -0.53 -13.69
C MET A 233 -0.60 -1.99 -13.81
N ASN A 234 -0.14 -2.38 -14.99
CA ASN A 234 0.58 -3.64 -15.14
C ASN A 234 1.88 -3.61 -14.33
N GLN A 235 2.43 -4.77 -13.97
CA GLN A 235 3.65 -4.86 -13.17
C GLN A 235 4.91 -4.33 -13.89
N ASP A 236 4.82 -4.08 -15.19
CA ASP A 236 5.84 -3.43 -16.01
C ASP A 236 5.66 -1.90 -16.13
N GLY A 237 4.67 -1.35 -15.45
CA GLY A 237 4.36 0.09 -15.46
C GLY A 237 3.41 0.53 -16.59
N THR A 238 3.10 -0.35 -17.54
CA THR A 238 2.18 -0.03 -18.65
C THR A 238 0.72 -0.06 -18.20
N GLY A 239 -0.19 0.48 -19.02
CA GLY A 239 -1.63 0.40 -18.78
C GLY A 239 -2.08 1.08 -17.49
N ARG A 240 -1.40 2.16 -17.07
CA ARG A 240 -1.74 2.94 -15.89
C ARG A 240 -3.12 3.58 -16.03
N GLU A 241 -3.94 3.40 -15.01
CA GLU A 241 -5.30 3.98 -14.92
C GLU A 241 -5.59 4.43 -13.49
N VAL A 242 -6.50 5.39 -13.33
CA VAL A 242 -7.01 5.82 -12.02
C VAL A 242 -8.11 4.85 -11.61
N TYR A 243 -7.91 4.16 -10.48
CA TYR A 243 -8.85 3.16 -9.98
C TYR A 243 -9.90 3.75 -9.03
N ALA A 244 -9.49 4.64 -8.12
CA ALA A 244 -10.35 5.30 -7.16
C ALA A 244 -9.90 6.76 -6.97
N THR A 245 -10.86 7.65 -6.70
CA THR A 245 -10.63 9.08 -6.46
C THR A 245 -11.38 9.54 -5.21
N GLY A 246 -11.14 10.79 -4.79
CA GLY A 246 -11.82 11.32 -3.61
C GLY A 246 -11.25 10.77 -2.28
N VAL A 247 -9.98 10.45 -2.26
CA VAL A 247 -9.19 9.98 -1.12
C VAL A 247 -8.20 11.08 -0.74
N ARG A 248 -8.08 11.43 0.54
CA ARG A 248 -7.10 12.45 0.96
C ARG A 248 -5.69 11.86 1.07
N ASN A 249 -5.51 10.85 1.91
CA ASN A 249 -4.21 10.20 2.13
C ASN A 249 -4.38 8.78 2.68
N SER A 250 -4.45 7.81 1.79
CA SER A 250 -4.47 6.41 2.17
C SER A 250 -3.04 5.90 2.43
N VAL A 251 -2.81 5.32 3.60
CA VAL A 251 -1.53 4.73 4.03
C VAL A 251 -1.68 3.24 4.36
N GLY A 252 -2.82 2.64 4.05
CA GLY A 252 -3.07 1.21 4.19
C GLY A 252 -4.07 0.74 3.17
N MET A 253 -3.79 -0.38 2.51
CA MET A 253 -4.75 -1.05 1.63
C MET A 253 -4.49 -2.54 1.58
N ASP A 254 -5.56 -3.31 1.40
CA ASP A 254 -5.48 -4.75 1.15
C ASP A 254 -6.73 -5.25 0.41
N PHE A 255 -6.64 -6.41 -0.19
CA PHE A 255 -7.76 -7.05 -0.89
C PHE A 255 -8.44 -8.09 -0.01
N ASN A 256 -9.77 -8.00 0.09
CA ASN A 256 -10.54 -9.04 0.75
C ASN A 256 -10.31 -10.39 0.04
N PRO A 257 -9.81 -11.42 0.74
CA PRO A 257 -9.49 -12.70 0.11
C PRO A 257 -10.73 -13.45 -0.41
N LYS A 258 -11.93 -13.12 0.10
CA LYS A 258 -13.19 -13.78 -0.28
C LYS A 258 -13.79 -13.18 -1.56
N ASP A 259 -14.11 -11.90 -1.54
CA ASP A 259 -14.84 -11.22 -2.61
C ASP A 259 -13.95 -10.38 -3.53
N LYS A 260 -12.64 -10.30 -3.24
CA LYS A 260 -11.63 -9.60 -4.03
C LYS A 260 -11.79 -8.07 -4.09
N THR A 261 -12.65 -7.48 -3.28
CA THR A 261 -12.80 -6.03 -3.18
C THR A 261 -11.58 -5.40 -2.52
N LEU A 262 -11.24 -4.20 -2.97
CA LEU A 262 -10.15 -3.42 -2.38
C LEU A 262 -10.65 -2.67 -1.14
N TRP A 263 -9.94 -2.80 -0.02
CA TRP A 263 -10.15 -2.00 1.18
C TRP A 263 -8.94 -1.12 1.45
N PHE A 264 -9.19 0.09 1.97
CA PHE A 264 -8.12 1.04 2.26
C PHE A 264 -8.54 2.03 3.36
N THR A 265 -7.55 2.48 4.12
CA THR A 265 -7.71 3.54 5.13
C THR A 265 -7.61 4.91 4.47
N ASP A 266 -8.20 5.94 5.07
CA ASP A 266 -8.02 7.32 4.63
C ASP A 266 -7.86 8.28 5.81
N ASN A 267 -6.78 9.04 5.79
CA ASN A 267 -6.46 10.06 6.79
C ASN A 267 -7.12 11.38 6.40
N GLN A 268 -7.95 11.91 7.29
CA GLN A 268 -8.81 13.04 7.02
C GLN A 268 -8.20 14.41 7.35
N THR A 269 -8.95 15.47 7.05
CA THR A 269 -8.53 16.88 7.18
C THR A 269 -8.26 17.28 8.64
N ASP A 270 -7.34 18.23 8.80
CA ASP A 270 -7.00 18.83 10.08
C ASP A 270 -7.74 20.17 10.24
N GLY A 271 -7.79 20.69 11.49
CA GLY A 271 -8.25 22.05 11.78
C GLY A 271 -9.77 22.21 11.92
N MET A 272 -10.54 21.13 11.98
CA MET A 272 -11.99 21.15 12.16
C MET A 272 -12.43 20.91 13.63
N GLY A 273 -11.50 20.81 14.55
CA GLY A 273 -11.73 20.52 15.98
C GLY A 273 -11.29 19.11 16.38
N ASP A 274 -11.43 18.77 17.65
CA ASP A 274 -10.93 17.50 18.20
C ASP A 274 -11.71 16.28 17.69
N ASP A 275 -13.03 16.41 17.54
CA ASP A 275 -13.92 15.27 17.34
C ASP A 275 -14.37 15.07 15.89
N ILE A 276 -13.97 15.97 14.99
CA ILE A 276 -14.26 15.90 13.54
C ILE A 276 -13.06 16.36 12.71
N PRO A 277 -12.92 15.80 11.48
CA PRO A 277 -13.66 14.66 10.94
C PRO A 277 -13.14 13.33 11.50
N MET A 278 -13.99 12.33 11.48
CA MET A 278 -13.61 10.95 11.81
C MET A 278 -12.68 10.39 10.74
N GLY A 279 -11.83 9.43 11.10
CA GLY A 279 -11.06 8.64 10.17
C GLY A 279 -11.96 7.67 9.38
N GLU A 280 -11.46 7.15 8.26
CA GLU A 280 -12.24 6.27 7.39
C GLU A 280 -11.50 4.98 7.01
N ILE A 281 -12.26 3.89 6.94
CA ILE A 281 -11.87 2.69 6.19
C ILE A 281 -12.90 2.44 5.10
N ASN A 282 -12.43 2.44 3.88
CA ASN A 282 -13.23 2.44 2.67
C ASN A 282 -13.16 1.08 1.95
N ARG A 283 -14.19 0.75 1.17
CA ARG A 283 -14.27 -0.45 0.31
C ARG A 283 -14.59 -0.05 -1.12
N ALA A 284 -13.68 -0.32 -2.05
CA ALA A 284 -13.91 -0.18 -3.47
C ALA A 284 -14.33 -1.53 -4.07
N THR A 285 -15.53 -1.58 -4.64
CA THR A 285 -16.08 -2.78 -5.29
C THR A 285 -15.83 -2.81 -6.79
N GLN A 286 -15.50 -1.67 -7.38
CA GLN A 286 -15.18 -1.50 -8.79
C GLN A 286 -14.34 -0.25 -9.03
N ALA A 287 -13.72 -0.16 -10.19
CA ALA A 287 -13.01 1.04 -10.64
C ALA A 287 -13.96 2.23 -10.83
N GLY A 288 -13.43 3.45 -10.70
CA GLY A 288 -14.14 4.69 -10.96
C GLY A 288 -15.03 5.19 -9.80
N GLN A 289 -14.99 4.54 -8.62
CA GLN A 289 -15.69 5.01 -7.43
C GLN A 289 -15.00 6.24 -6.84
N PHE A 290 -15.80 7.14 -6.26
CA PHE A 290 -15.37 8.37 -5.61
C PHE A 290 -15.66 8.29 -4.10
N PHE A 291 -14.66 8.64 -3.25
CA PHE A 291 -14.72 8.41 -1.80
C PHE A 291 -14.86 9.68 -0.94
N GLY A 292 -15.38 10.74 -1.55
CA GLY A 292 -15.90 11.92 -0.85
C GLY A 292 -14.98 13.14 -0.85
N TYR A 293 -13.69 12.98 -0.59
CA TYR A 293 -12.76 14.11 -0.49
C TYR A 293 -12.57 14.81 -1.86
N PRO A 294 -12.55 16.16 -1.96
CA PRO A 294 -12.53 17.12 -0.85
C PRO A 294 -13.92 17.65 -0.43
N TYR A 295 -15.02 17.11 -0.89
CA TYR A 295 -16.37 17.64 -0.64
C TYR A 295 -16.94 17.22 0.72
N ILE A 296 -16.70 15.98 1.10
CA ILE A 296 -17.12 15.37 2.36
C ILE A 296 -16.03 14.42 2.86
N VAL A 297 -15.84 14.38 4.16
CA VAL A 297 -14.92 13.49 4.86
C VAL A 297 -15.70 12.84 5.99
N ALA A 298 -15.77 11.50 5.99
CA ALA A 298 -16.73 10.74 6.79
C ALA A 298 -18.16 11.29 6.61
N LYS A 299 -18.71 11.94 7.60
CA LYS A 299 -20.05 12.57 7.54
C LYS A 299 -19.97 14.10 7.56
N THR A 300 -18.78 14.68 7.48
CA THR A 300 -18.55 16.10 7.68
C THR A 300 -18.28 16.78 6.34
N ARG A 301 -19.08 17.79 6.00
CA ARG A 301 -18.87 18.61 4.81
C ARG A 301 -17.66 19.51 5.01
N VAL A 302 -16.81 19.62 3.98
CA VAL A 302 -15.60 20.44 4.01
C VAL A 302 -15.94 21.86 3.60
N THR A 303 -15.80 22.81 4.51
CA THR A 303 -16.15 24.22 4.27
C THR A 303 -15.04 25.01 3.58
N GLU A 304 -13.78 24.59 3.75
CA GLU A 304 -12.64 25.24 3.12
C GLU A 304 -12.79 25.25 1.60
N PHE A 305 -12.44 26.33 0.96
CA PHE A 305 -12.67 26.60 -0.48
C PHE A 305 -14.13 26.47 -0.93
N GLY A 306 -15.12 26.39 0.00
CA GLY A 306 -16.55 26.32 -0.31
C GLY A 306 -17.01 24.97 -0.86
N TYR A 307 -16.29 23.88 -0.62
CA TYR A 307 -16.67 22.53 -1.07
C TYR A 307 -18.00 22.03 -0.47
N ASP A 308 -18.39 22.53 0.68
CA ASP A 308 -19.69 22.25 1.31
C ASP A 308 -20.89 22.70 0.47
N LYS A 309 -20.71 23.69 -0.40
CA LYS A 309 -21.74 24.24 -1.27
C LYS A 309 -21.93 23.46 -2.57
N ASP A 310 -20.96 22.64 -2.94
CA ASP A 310 -21.03 21.86 -4.18
C ASP A 310 -21.86 20.58 -3.98
N PRO A 311 -22.57 20.10 -5.01
CA PRO A 311 -23.16 18.78 -4.97
C PRO A 311 -22.09 17.68 -4.89
N LEU A 312 -22.41 16.58 -4.22
CA LEU A 312 -21.52 15.42 -4.23
C LEU A 312 -21.56 14.75 -5.61
N PRO A 313 -20.41 14.27 -6.12
CA PRO A 313 -20.37 13.41 -7.29
C PRO A 313 -21.34 12.23 -7.14
N ALA A 314 -22.07 11.88 -8.21
CA ALA A 314 -23.13 10.87 -8.16
C ALA A 314 -22.63 9.46 -7.79
N ASN A 315 -21.33 9.17 -8.04
CA ASN A 315 -20.67 7.91 -7.72
C ASN A 315 -19.96 7.91 -6.34
N THR A 316 -20.35 8.84 -5.45
CA THR A 316 -19.77 8.92 -4.10
C THR A 316 -20.15 7.70 -3.28
N VAL A 317 -19.14 7.06 -2.70
CA VAL A 317 -19.26 5.89 -1.82
C VAL A 317 -18.99 6.31 -0.38
N ASN A 318 -19.85 5.89 0.53
CA ASN A 318 -19.67 6.13 1.95
C ASN A 318 -18.63 5.17 2.55
N PRO A 319 -17.87 5.59 3.58
CA PRO A 319 -16.96 4.72 4.28
C PRO A 319 -17.69 3.54 4.94
N GLN A 320 -17.02 2.40 5.00
CA GLN A 320 -17.51 1.20 5.68
C GLN A 320 -17.33 1.29 7.20
N VAL A 321 -16.24 1.91 7.63
CA VAL A 321 -15.91 2.15 9.04
C VAL A 321 -15.54 3.61 9.23
N MET A 322 -16.05 4.20 10.28
CA MET A 322 -15.59 5.50 10.78
C MET A 322 -14.89 5.26 12.11
N THR A 323 -13.71 5.82 12.26
CA THR A 323 -12.83 5.66 13.44
C THR A 323 -12.69 6.97 14.20
N ASP A 324 -11.93 6.98 15.31
CA ASP A 324 -11.72 8.21 16.06
C ASP A 324 -11.10 9.30 15.18
N ALA A 325 -11.62 10.51 15.34
CA ALA A 325 -11.10 11.67 14.65
C ALA A 325 -9.60 11.86 14.92
N HIS A 326 -8.83 12.09 13.87
CA HIS A 326 -7.39 12.36 13.93
C HIS A 326 -6.52 11.22 14.47
N ALA A 327 -7.06 10.01 14.67
CA ALA A 327 -6.29 8.87 15.16
C ALA A 327 -5.21 8.39 14.16
N ALA A 328 -5.25 8.88 12.93
CA ALA A 328 -4.34 8.54 11.84
C ALA A 328 -4.37 7.03 11.52
N ASP A 329 -5.45 6.59 10.86
CA ASP A 329 -5.58 5.23 10.37
C ASP A 329 -4.55 4.98 9.26
N LEU A 330 -3.64 4.03 9.49
CA LEU A 330 -2.56 3.72 8.55
C LEU A 330 -2.72 2.31 7.97
N GLY A 331 -1.75 1.42 8.20
CA GLY A 331 -1.71 0.10 7.58
C GLY A 331 -2.90 -0.80 7.92
N MET A 332 -3.22 -1.70 7.02
CA MET A 332 -4.25 -2.72 7.23
C MET A 332 -3.90 -4.03 6.50
N ALA A 333 -4.36 -5.15 7.05
CA ALA A 333 -4.25 -6.45 6.42
C ALA A 333 -5.44 -7.34 6.78
N PHE A 334 -6.01 -8.02 5.78
CA PHE A 334 -6.93 -9.13 6.02
C PHE A 334 -6.21 -10.28 6.71
N TYR A 335 -6.83 -10.82 7.76
CA TYR A 335 -6.22 -11.95 8.45
C TYR A 335 -6.44 -13.24 7.67
N THR A 336 -5.37 -13.74 7.07
CA THR A 336 -5.34 -14.99 6.30
C THR A 336 -4.69 -16.15 7.06
N GLY A 337 -4.20 -15.89 8.27
CA GLY A 337 -3.58 -16.89 9.13
C GLY A 337 -4.59 -17.86 9.75
N LYS A 338 -4.07 -18.94 10.35
CA LYS A 338 -4.87 -19.94 11.08
C LYS A 338 -4.55 -19.99 12.57
N GLN A 339 -3.59 -19.21 13.04
CA GLN A 339 -3.15 -19.23 14.42
C GLN A 339 -4.18 -18.60 15.38
N PHE A 340 -4.83 -17.51 14.95
CA PHE A 340 -5.79 -16.78 15.78
C PHE A 340 -7.16 -17.46 15.81
N PRO A 341 -7.93 -17.27 16.90
CA PRO A 341 -9.29 -17.81 17.03
C PRO A 341 -10.20 -17.49 15.84
N ALA A 342 -11.20 -18.33 15.62
CA ALA A 342 -12.13 -18.23 14.49
C ALA A 342 -12.77 -16.84 14.32
N LYS A 343 -13.05 -16.11 15.42
CA LYS A 343 -13.61 -14.77 15.37
C LYS A 343 -12.74 -13.77 14.60
N TYR A 344 -11.41 -14.00 14.51
CA TYR A 344 -10.46 -13.14 13.79
C TYR A 344 -10.20 -13.58 12.34
N GLN A 345 -10.80 -14.69 11.89
CA GLN A 345 -10.55 -15.23 10.54
C GLN A 345 -11.50 -14.69 9.46
N SER A 346 -12.40 -13.77 9.82
CA SER A 346 -13.36 -13.17 8.89
C SER A 346 -13.31 -11.64 8.84
N GLY A 347 -12.15 -11.07 8.99
CA GLY A 347 -11.98 -9.62 9.02
C GLY A 347 -10.54 -9.20 8.76
N PHE A 348 -10.24 -7.98 9.15
CA PHE A 348 -8.92 -7.38 8.99
C PHE A 348 -8.46 -6.66 10.25
N PHE A 349 -7.16 -6.54 10.40
CA PHE A 349 -6.52 -5.67 11.38
C PHE A 349 -6.14 -4.36 10.72
N SER A 350 -6.25 -3.25 11.46
CA SER A 350 -5.76 -1.94 11.04
C SER A 350 -5.05 -1.23 12.18
N THR A 351 -4.13 -0.32 11.84
CA THR A 351 -3.39 0.46 12.81
C THR A 351 -3.95 1.87 12.92
N GLN A 352 -3.95 2.41 14.12
CA GLN A 352 -4.06 3.83 14.39
C GLN A 352 -2.71 4.34 14.91
N HIS A 353 -2.07 5.21 14.14
CA HIS A 353 -0.74 5.75 14.47
C HIS A 353 -0.77 6.70 15.67
N GLY A 354 -1.89 7.35 15.88
CA GLY A 354 -2.11 8.31 16.96
C GLY A 354 -2.12 9.76 16.49
N SER A 355 -2.91 10.57 17.20
CA SER A 355 -3.11 11.99 16.87
C SER A 355 -1.88 12.83 17.16
N TRP A 356 -1.79 13.96 16.48
CA TRP A 356 -0.82 15.03 16.78
C TRP A 356 -1.52 16.38 17.05
N ASN A 357 -2.78 16.50 16.64
CA ASN A 357 -3.56 17.75 16.57
C ASN A 357 -4.84 17.73 17.43
N ARG A 358 -4.88 16.87 18.45
CA ARG A 358 -5.98 16.85 19.45
C ARG A 358 -5.53 17.37 20.80
N THR A 359 -6.44 18.02 21.53
CA THR A 359 -6.22 18.44 22.92
C THR A 359 -5.91 17.23 23.80
N LYS A 360 -6.70 16.14 23.67
CA LYS A 360 -6.40 14.85 24.29
C LYS A 360 -5.98 13.85 23.20
N PRO A 361 -4.74 13.35 23.24
CA PRO A 361 -4.27 12.37 22.28
C PRO A 361 -5.11 11.10 22.23
N VAL A 362 -5.23 10.49 21.03
CA VAL A 362 -5.94 9.22 20.81
C VAL A 362 -5.14 8.34 19.85
N GLY A 363 -5.53 7.09 19.71
CA GLY A 363 -4.89 6.13 18.79
C GLY A 363 -3.69 5.45 19.41
N ALA A 364 -2.64 5.23 18.64
CA ALA A 364 -1.50 4.34 18.95
C ALA A 364 -1.98 2.98 19.42
N ARG A 365 -2.74 2.31 18.54
CA ARG A 365 -3.39 1.03 18.83
C ARG A 365 -3.70 0.25 17.56
N LEU A 366 -4.09 -1.00 17.72
CA LEU A 366 -4.61 -1.83 16.65
C LEU A 366 -6.12 -2.01 16.82
N LEU A 367 -6.82 -1.95 15.70
CA LEU A 367 -8.23 -2.27 15.59
C LEU A 367 -8.40 -3.62 14.87
N TYR A 368 -9.47 -4.33 15.20
CA TYR A 368 -9.97 -5.45 14.42
C TYR A 368 -11.38 -5.14 13.93
N THR A 369 -11.61 -5.32 12.63
CA THR A 369 -12.94 -5.17 12.02
C THR A 369 -13.39 -6.50 11.47
N SER A 370 -14.51 -7.01 11.99
CA SER A 370 -15.19 -8.20 11.44
C SER A 370 -16.05 -7.80 10.24
N LEU A 371 -16.28 -8.76 9.33
CA LEU A 371 -17.15 -8.58 8.17
C LEU A 371 -18.40 -9.42 8.27
N LYS A 372 -19.50 -8.88 7.75
CA LYS A 372 -20.75 -9.63 7.51
C LYS A 372 -20.60 -10.58 6.33
N ALA A 373 -21.58 -11.44 6.14
CA ALA A 373 -21.61 -12.40 5.05
C ALA A 373 -21.62 -11.73 3.65
N ASP A 374 -22.20 -10.54 3.54
CA ASP A 374 -22.22 -9.73 2.31
C ASP A 374 -20.89 -8.99 2.04
N GLY A 375 -19.89 -9.17 2.90
CA GLY A 375 -18.59 -8.54 2.79
C GLY A 375 -18.55 -7.08 3.24
N THR A 376 -19.60 -6.51 3.83
CA THR A 376 -19.59 -5.19 4.47
C THR A 376 -19.02 -5.28 5.89
N ALA A 377 -18.56 -4.14 6.44
CA ALA A 377 -18.09 -4.10 7.82
C ALA A 377 -19.23 -4.43 8.80
N ASP A 378 -18.92 -5.20 9.83
CA ASP A 378 -19.85 -5.54 10.91
C ASP A 378 -19.51 -4.74 12.18
N LYS A 379 -18.45 -5.12 12.87
CA LYS A 379 -18.03 -4.52 14.12
C LYS A 379 -16.53 -4.20 14.09
N THR A 380 -16.17 -3.00 14.55
CA THR A 380 -14.79 -2.62 14.82
C THR A 380 -14.56 -2.56 16.33
N GLU A 381 -13.49 -3.18 16.79
CA GLU A 381 -13.10 -3.21 18.20
C GLU A 381 -11.61 -2.96 18.37
N VAL A 382 -11.20 -2.41 19.51
CA VAL A 382 -9.79 -2.29 19.88
C VAL A 382 -9.23 -3.69 20.12
N PHE A 383 -8.18 -4.06 19.37
CA PHE A 383 -7.52 -5.36 19.51
C PHE A 383 -6.28 -5.28 20.41
N ALA A 384 -5.47 -4.24 20.25
CA ALA A 384 -4.28 -4.01 21.06
C ALA A 384 -4.10 -2.54 21.35
N GLU A 385 -3.84 -2.16 22.60
CA GLU A 385 -3.61 -0.76 23.03
C GLU A 385 -2.57 -0.70 24.15
N GLY A 386 -1.99 0.49 24.41
CA GLY A 386 -1.03 0.70 25.49
C GLY A 386 0.28 1.36 25.02
N TRP A 387 0.42 1.65 23.73
CA TRP A 387 1.51 2.49 23.21
C TRP A 387 1.30 3.98 23.52
N LEU A 388 0.05 4.42 23.73
CA LEU A 388 -0.30 5.73 24.31
C LEU A 388 -0.51 5.57 25.82
N ASP A 389 0.21 6.34 26.60
CA ASP A 389 -0.04 6.53 28.02
C ASP A 389 -1.15 7.59 28.17
N ASN A 390 -2.36 7.14 28.46
CA ASN A 390 -3.54 8.01 28.52
C ASN A 390 -3.50 9.03 29.69
N ASP A 391 -2.72 8.77 30.73
CA ASP A 391 -2.61 9.66 31.89
C ASP A 391 -1.70 10.85 31.59
N THR A 392 -0.63 10.62 30.84
CA THR A 392 0.36 11.64 30.50
C THR A 392 0.23 12.17 29.07
N GLY A 393 -0.55 11.52 28.20
CA GLY A 393 -0.63 11.84 26.78
C GLY A 393 0.63 11.49 25.99
N THR A 394 1.54 10.68 26.56
CA THR A 394 2.84 10.37 25.95
C THR A 394 2.78 9.10 25.12
N TYR A 395 3.25 9.16 23.88
CA TYR A 395 3.44 8.00 23.03
C TYR A 395 4.74 7.27 23.38
N ARG A 396 4.67 5.95 23.55
CA ARG A 396 5.82 5.04 23.74
C ARG A 396 6.09 4.21 22.50
N GLY A 397 5.18 4.25 21.55
CA GLY A 397 5.23 3.64 20.23
C GLY A 397 4.06 4.16 19.41
N ARG A 398 4.16 4.01 18.09
CA ARG A 398 3.13 4.45 17.13
C ARG A 398 3.02 3.42 16.01
N PRO A 399 2.09 2.45 16.10
CA PRO A 399 1.89 1.42 15.09
C PRO A 399 1.62 1.99 13.70
N VAL A 400 2.26 1.45 12.67
CA VAL A 400 2.15 1.93 11.29
C VAL A 400 1.51 0.93 10.36
N ASP A 401 2.02 -0.30 10.28
CA ASP A 401 1.52 -1.33 9.37
C ASP A 401 1.36 -2.66 10.08
N VAL A 402 0.53 -3.51 9.50
CA VAL A 402 0.32 -4.89 9.94
C VAL A 402 0.49 -5.86 8.78
N ALA A 403 1.11 -7.00 9.05
CA ALA A 403 1.24 -8.08 8.09
C ALA A 403 1.05 -9.44 8.77
N VAL A 404 0.48 -10.39 8.04
CA VAL A 404 0.33 -11.76 8.54
C VAL A 404 1.58 -12.55 8.18
N ALA A 405 2.27 -13.06 9.19
CA ALA A 405 3.42 -13.94 8.99
C ALA A 405 2.99 -15.34 8.52
N LYS A 406 3.93 -16.13 8.00
CA LYS A 406 3.64 -17.46 7.46
C LYS A 406 3.07 -18.45 8.48
N ASP A 407 3.44 -18.31 9.73
CA ASP A 407 2.92 -19.11 10.84
C ASP A 407 1.55 -18.64 11.36
N GLY A 408 1.01 -17.57 10.78
CA GLY A 408 -0.25 -16.97 11.16
C GLY A 408 -0.16 -15.95 12.30
N SER A 409 1.02 -15.67 12.83
CA SER A 409 1.22 -14.54 13.74
C SER A 409 1.04 -13.20 13.02
N LEU A 410 0.74 -12.12 13.77
CA LEU A 410 0.61 -10.78 13.24
C LEU A 410 1.88 -9.98 13.54
N LEU A 411 2.48 -9.41 12.49
CA LEU A 411 3.59 -8.48 12.59
C LEU A 411 3.06 -7.05 12.59
N VAL A 412 3.65 -6.19 13.41
CA VAL A 412 3.26 -4.78 13.54
C VAL A 412 4.51 -3.92 13.49
N SER A 413 4.57 -2.99 12.56
CA SER A 413 5.67 -2.01 12.49
C SER A 413 5.36 -0.77 13.32
N ASP A 414 6.42 -0.11 13.78
CA ASP A 414 6.38 1.10 14.60
C ASP A 414 7.55 2.00 14.20
N ASP A 415 7.26 3.12 13.52
CA ASP A 415 8.28 4.04 13.02
C ASP A 415 8.81 4.96 14.11
N TYR A 416 7.99 5.25 15.11
CA TYR A 416 8.36 6.10 16.24
C TYR A 416 9.35 5.40 17.18
N ALA A 417 9.05 4.15 17.54
CA ALA A 417 9.90 3.34 18.40
C ALA A 417 11.03 2.64 17.64
N GLY A 418 10.95 2.54 16.31
CA GLY A 418 11.92 1.84 15.48
C GLY A 418 11.91 0.34 15.69
N ALA A 419 10.76 -0.29 15.59
CA ALA A 419 10.56 -1.69 15.92
C ALA A 419 9.58 -2.41 14.98
N ILE A 420 9.72 -3.73 14.95
CA ILE A 420 8.65 -4.65 14.53
C ILE A 420 8.29 -5.50 15.73
N TYR A 421 7.01 -5.58 16.03
CA TYR A 421 6.44 -6.44 17.06
C TYR A 421 5.80 -7.67 16.41
N ARG A 422 5.74 -8.78 17.15
CA ARG A 422 5.05 -10.01 16.76
C ARG A 422 3.99 -10.36 17.78
N ILE A 423 2.75 -10.53 17.32
CA ILE A 423 1.63 -10.93 18.13
C ILE A 423 1.30 -12.40 17.79
N THR A 424 1.29 -13.24 18.80
CA THR A 424 1.00 -14.66 18.72
C THR A 424 -0.20 -15.00 19.59
N TYR A 425 -0.84 -16.15 19.30
CA TYR A 425 -1.93 -16.69 20.10
C TYR A 425 -1.61 -18.11 20.55
N THR A 426 -1.86 -18.38 21.82
CA THR A 426 -1.85 -19.73 22.38
C THR A 426 -3.20 -19.92 23.08
N ALA A 427 -3.92 -20.97 22.73
CA ALA A 427 -5.19 -21.28 23.40
C ALA A 427 -4.95 -21.43 24.90
N PRO A 428 -5.82 -20.85 25.77
CA PRO A 428 -5.70 -20.97 27.23
C PRO A 428 -5.82 -22.41 27.71
#